data_a2a22f62f0f9ddc8586a6c3fafebbb81
#
_entry.id   a2a22f62f0f9ddc8586a6c3fafebbb81
#
_cell.length_a   1.000
_cell.length_b   1.000
_cell.length_c   1.000
_cell.angle_alpha   90.00
_cell.angle_beta   90.00
_cell.angle_gamma   90.00
#
_symmetry.space_group_name_H-M   'P 1'
#
loop_
_entity.id
_entity.type
_entity.pdbx_description
1 polymer ?
#
loop_
_entity_poly.entity_id
_entity_poly.type
_entity_poly.pdbx_seq_one_letter_code
_entity_poly.pdbx_strand_id
1 'polypeptide(L)'
;DLLLAASRVLSRLDKLAAALGGERALAEEVLREQGEAFFEGLRRAHLARLEAGLAESRASTLAHLDILLTLEEVDQGLARLAGLALEL
;
A
#
# COMPACT_ATOMS: atom_id res chain seq x y z
N ASP A 1 9.97 -3.34 -0.28
CA ASP A 1 9.80 -4.61 -0.94
C ASP A 1 8.33 -5.05 -0.93
N LEU A 2 8.05 -6.15 -1.63
CA LEU A 2 6.68 -6.60 -1.84
C LEU A 2 6.00 -7.05 -0.55
N LEU A 3 6.75 -7.71 0.33
CA LEU A 3 6.21 -8.18 1.60
C LEU A 3 5.80 -6.99 2.49
N LEU A 4 6.62 -5.96 2.52
CA LEU A 4 6.35 -4.77 3.30
C LEU A 4 5.09 -4.05 2.78
N ALA A 5 4.96 -3.94 1.46
CA ALA A 5 3.78 -3.34 0.83
C ALA A 5 2.52 -4.15 1.12
N ALA A 6 2.58 -5.48 1.00
CA ALA A 6 1.46 -6.36 1.29
C ALA A 6 1.04 -6.27 2.76
N SER A 7 2.02 -6.22 3.67
CA SER A 7 1.76 -6.10 5.11
C SER A 7 1.02 -4.81 5.44
N ARG A 8 1.40 -3.70 4.79
CA ARG A 8 0.71 -2.43 4.97
C ARG A 8 -0.75 -2.53 4.53
N VAL A 9 -0.99 -3.09 3.34
CA VAL A 9 -2.35 -3.22 2.81
C VAL A 9 -3.21 -4.09 3.71
N LEU A 10 -2.69 -5.22 4.17
CA LEU A 10 -3.42 -6.13 5.04
C LEU A 10 -3.77 -5.48 6.38
N SER A 11 -2.83 -4.74 6.98
CA SER A 11 -3.07 -4.02 8.23
C SER A 11 -4.18 -2.97 8.07
N ARG A 12 -4.16 -2.24 6.96
CA ARG A 12 -5.16 -1.22 6.69
C ARG A 12 -6.53 -1.83 6.40
N LEU A 13 -6.55 -2.98 5.73
CA LEU A 13 -7.79 -3.73 5.50
C LEU A 13 -8.40 -4.18 6.83
N ASP A 14 -7.59 -4.70 7.76
CA ASP A 14 -8.05 -5.10 9.08
C ASP A 14 -8.65 -3.93 9.85
N LYS A 15 -8.00 -2.77 9.81
CA LYS A 15 -8.50 -1.55 10.46
C LYS A 15 -9.85 -1.13 9.87
N LEU A 16 -9.97 -1.18 8.55
CA LEU A 16 -11.21 -0.82 7.88
C LEU A 16 -12.33 -1.78 8.25
N ALA A 17 -12.05 -3.08 8.29
CA ALA A 17 -13.05 -4.09 8.68
C ALA A 17 -13.53 -3.82 10.11
N ALA A 18 -12.63 -3.53 11.04
CA ALA A 18 -12.98 -3.20 12.42
C ALA A 18 -13.81 -1.91 12.50
N ALA A 19 -13.45 -0.92 11.67
CA ALA A 19 -14.20 0.34 11.61
C ALA A 19 -15.64 0.12 11.17
N LEU A 20 -15.86 -0.75 10.19
CA LEU A 20 -17.21 -1.10 9.74
C LEU A 20 -18.00 -1.86 10.80
N GLY A 21 -17.29 -2.54 11.72
CA GLY A 21 -17.88 -3.21 12.86
C GLY A 21 -18.15 -2.28 14.06
N GLY A 22 -17.84 -1.00 13.96
CA GLY A 22 -18.15 -0.01 15.00
C GLY A 22 -16.97 0.81 15.52
N GLU A 23 -15.73 0.41 15.21
CA GLU A 23 -14.53 1.13 15.68
C GLU A 23 -14.17 2.25 14.71
N ARG A 24 -15.01 3.27 14.68
CA ARG A 24 -14.93 4.39 13.74
C ARG A 24 -13.55 5.09 13.70
N ALA A 25 -12.87 5.18 14.85
CA ALA A 25 -11.56 5.82 14.92
C ALA A 25 -10.52 5.14 14.02
N LEU A 26 -10.67 3.84 13.75
CA LEU A 26 -9.76 3.11 12.86
C LEU A 26 -9.94 3.54 11.40
N ALA A 27 -11.14 3.95 10.99
CA ALA A 27 -11.34 4.51 9.66
C ALA A 27 -10.60 5.84 9.51
N GLU A 28 -10.59 6.66 10.56
CA GLU A 28 -9.83 7.90 10.57
C GLU A 28 -8.33 7.65 10.45
N GLU A 29 -7.82 6.61 11.12
CA GLU A 29 -6.42 6.21 10.99
C GLU A 29 -6.08 5.82 9.55
N VAL A 30 -6.91 4.98 8.93
CA VAL A 30 -6.70 4.55 7.55
C VAL A 30 -6.67 5.76 6.62
N LEU A 31 -7.58 6.70 6.82
CA LEU A 31 -7.66 7.89 5.98
C LEU A 31 -6.45 8.81 6.15
N ARG A 32 -5.91 8.94 7.37
CA ARG A 32 -4.74 9.78 7.66
C ARG A 32 -3.43 9.19 7.17
N GLU A 33 -3.30 7.87 7.15
CA GLU A 33 -2.06 7.18 6.79
C GLU A 33 -1.86 7.15 5.28
N GLN A 34 -1.47 8.29 4.71
CA GLN A 34 -1.24 8.41 3.27
C GLN A 34 -0.11 7.51 2.81
N GLY A 35 -0.33 6.80 1.69
CA GLY A 35 0.59 5.79 1.19
C GLY A 35 1.56 6.26 0.12
N GLU A 36 1.38 7.47 -0.41
CA GLU A 36 2.16 7.94 -1.55
C GLU A 36 3.67 7.91 -1.31
N ALA A 37 4.13 8.49 -0.21
CA ALA A 37 5.55 8.52 0.12
C ALA A 37 6.10 7.12 0.42
N PHE A 38 5.28 6.26 1.04
CA PHE A 38 5.66 4.89 1.35
C PHE A 38 5.93 4.11 0.06
N PHE A 39 5.00 4.14 -0.90
CA PHE A 39 5.15 3.41 -2.16
C PHE A 39 6.25 3.99 -3.03
N GLU A 40 6.39 5.31 -3.04
CA GLU A 40 7.48 5.98 -3.75
C GLU A 40 8.84 5.52 -3.21
N GLY A 41 8.97 5.40 -1.90
CA GLY A 41 10.19 4.90 -1.26
C GLY A 41 10.52 3.48 -1.68
N LEU A 42 9.51 2.61 -1.78
CA LEU A 42 9.71 1.23 -2.24
C LEU A 42 10.14 1.18 -3.70
N ARG A 43 9.54 1.99 -4.57
CA ARG A 43 9.93 2.06 -5.98
C ARG A 43 11.37 2.52 -6.12
N ARG A 44 11.76 3.57 -5.38
CA ARG A 44 13.14 4.08 -5.41
C ARG A 44 14.14 3.04 -4.93
N ALA A 45 13.83 2.32 -3.87
CA ALA A 45 14.71 1.28 -3.35
C ALA A 45 14.90 0.16 -4.38
N HIS A 46 13.83 -0.22 -5.08
CA HIS A 46 13.90 -1.25 -6.11
C HIS A 46 14.77 -0.79 -7.29
N LEU A 47 14.57 0.44 -7.76
CA LEU A 47 15.35 1.00 -8.86
C LEU A 47 16.81 1.17 -8.47
N ALA A 48 17.10 1.55 -7.23
CA ALA A 48 18.47 1.67 -6.75
C ALA A 48 19.20 0.31 -6.76
N ARG A 49 18.50 -0.76 -6.38
CA ARG A 49 19.08 -2.11 -6.47
C ARG A 49 19.34 -2.53 -7.91
N LEU A 50 18.46 -2.16 -8.83
CA LEU A 50 18.64 -2.41 -10.24
C LEU A 50 19.89 -1.70 -10.79
N GLU A 51 20.05 -0.42 -10.46
CA GLU A 51 21.21 0.38 -10.86
C GLU A 51 22.52 -0.16 -10.29
N ALA A 52 22.48 -0.72 -9.09
CA ALA A 52 23.64 -1.31 -8.44
C ALA A 52 23.98 -2.70 -8.99
N GLY A 53 23.23 -3.21 -9.95
CA GLY A 53 23.46 -4.54 -10.52
C GLY A 53 23.06 -5.69 -9.59
N LEU A 54 22.32 -5.40 -8.54
CA LEU A 54 21.83 -6.39 -7.58
C LEU A 54 20.47 -6.94 -7.97
N ALA A 55 19.94 -6.46 -9.07
CA ALA A 55 18.58 -6.78 -9.48
C ALA A 55 18.51 -8.07 -10.27
N GLU A 56 17.33 -8.60 -10.26
CA GLU A 56 16.86 -9.72 -11.05
C GLU A 56 16.80 -9.32 -12.54
N SER A 57 16.36 -10.24 -13.38
CA SER A 57 16.16 -9.96 -14.79
C SER A 57 15.17 -8.80 -14.99
N ARG A 58 15.23 -8.19 -16.18
CA ARG A 58 14.34 -7.09 -16.54
C ARG A 58 12.86 -7.49 -16.40
N ALA A 59 12.51 -8.71 -16.82
CA ALA A 59 11.13 -9.19 -16.72
C ALA A 59 10.67 -9.26 -15.27
N SER A 60 11.54 -9.75 -14.37
CA SER A 60 11.25 -9.81 -12.93
C SER A 60 11.09 -8.42 -12.34
N THR A 61 11.94 -7.46 -12.76
CA THR A 61 11.83 -6.07 -12.32
C THR A 61 10.49 -5.45 -12.69
N LEU A 62 10.05 -5.67 -13.94
CA LEU A 62 8.77 -5.15 -14.40
C LEU A 62 7.60 -5.76 -13.62
N ALA A 63 7.69 -7.07 -13.34
CA ALA A 63 6.67 -7.74 -12.54
C ALA A 63 6.59 -7.16 -11.13
N HIS A 64 7.72 -6.91 -10.49
CA HIS A 64 7.77 -6.31 -9.15
C HIS A 64 7.14 -4.91 -9.13
N LEU A 65 7.48 -4.08 -10.11
CA LEU A 65 6.93 -2.73 -10.21
C LEU A 65 5.42 -2.75 -10.43
N ASP A 66 4.95 -3.70 -11.24
CA ASP A 66 3.52 -3.86 -11.51
C ASP A 66 2.75 -4.29 -10.24
N ILE A 67 3.33 -5.21 -9.47
CA ILE A 67 2.74 -5.63 -8.19
C ILE A 67 2.69 -4.44 -7.22
N LEU A 68 3.76 -3.65 -7.12
CA LEU A 68 3.78 -2.47 -6.27
C LEU A 68 2.69 -1.47 -6.67
N LEU A 69 2.52 -1.24 -7.97
CA LEU A 69 1.49 -0.34 -8.47
C LEU A 69 0.08 -0.84 -8.09
N THR A 70 -0.14 -2.14 -8.25
CA THR A 70 -1.44 -2.74 -7.92
C THR A 70 -1.73 -2.63 -6.41
N LEU A 71 -0.72 -2.87 -5.58
CA LEU A 71 -0.88 -2.73 -4.13
C LEU A 71 -1.16 -1.28 -3.74
N GLU A 72 -0.52 -0.33 -4.41
CA GLU A 72 -0.78 1.08 -4.18
C GLU A 72 -2.22 1.45 -4.55
N GLU A 73 -2.72 0.93 -5.66
CA GLU A 73 -4.11 1.15 -6.07
C GLU A 73 -5.10 0.60 -5.05
N VAL A 74 -4.81 -0.57 -4.50
CA VAL A 74 -5.63 -1.16 -3.43
C VAL A 74 -5.58 -0.28 -2.18
N ASP A 75 -4.39 0.19 -1.81
CA ASP A 75 -4.19 1.07 -0.66
C ASP A 75 -5.02 2.35 -0.80
N GLN A 76 -5.00 2.97 -1.96
CA GLN A 76 -5.80 4.16 -2.27
C GLN A 76 -7.30 3.86 -2.20
N GLY A 77 -7.70 2.68 -2.66
CA GLY A 77 -9.08 2.21 -2.56
C GLY A 77 -9.54 2.06 -1.11
N LEU A 78 -8.68 1.55 -0.25
CA LEU A 78 -8.98 1.43 1.18
C LEU A 78 -9.16 2.81 1.84
N ALA A 79 -8.37 3.79 1.45
CA ALA A 79 -8.53 5.16 1.94
C ALA A 79 -9.88 5.75 1.53
N ARG A 80 -10.28 5.51 0.27
CA ARG A 80 -11.60 5.96 -0.20
C ARG A 80 -12.73 5.30 0.57
N LEU A 81 -12.63 3.99 0.82
CA LEU A 81 -13.62 3.26 1.60
C LEU A 81 -13.68 3.76 3.04
N ALA A 82 -12.54 4.11 3.63
CA ALA A 82 -12.49 4.68 4.96
C ALA A 82 -13.24 6.01 5.02
N GLY A 83 -13.03 6.87 4.00
CA GLY A 83 -13.76 8.14 3.90
C GLY A 83 -15.26 7.93 3.81
N LEU A 84 -15.70 6.94 3.03
CA LEU A 84 -17.12 6.60 2.91
C LEU A 84 -17.68 6.02 4.21
N ALA A 85 -16.90 5.19 4.91
CA ALA A 85 -17.31 4.62 6.19
C ALA A 85 -17.55 5.71 7.23
N LEU A 86 -16.78 6.81 7.19
CA LEU A 86 -16.95 7.93 8.10
C LEU A 86 -18.24 8.72 7.83
N GLU A 87 -18.84 8.56 6.67
CA GLU A 87 -20.11 9.19 6.31
C GLU A 87 -21.33 8.40 6.80
N LEU A 88 -21.11 7.16 7.21
CA LEU A 88 -22.20 6.33 7.75
C LEU A 88 -22.53 6.75 9.19
#